data_91cddd638783e5f0af2a4b830caacdd6
#
_entry.id   91cddd638783e5f0af2a4b830caacdd6
#
_cell.length_a   1.000
_cell.length_b   1.000
_cell.length_c   1.000
_cell.angle_alpha   90.00
_cell.angle_beta   90.00
_cell.angle_gamma   90.00
#
_symmetry.space_group_name_H-M   'P 1'
#
loop_
_entity.id
_entity.type
_entity.pdbx_description
1 polymer ?
#
loop_
_entity_poly.entity_id
_entity_poly.type
_entity_poly.pdbx_seq_one_letter_code
_entity_poly.pdbx_strand_id
1 'polypeptide(L)'
;LKMNVDDRGSFTEIIRTGSAGQMSVNISKPGVTKGQHWHHTKNEKFVVVKGRGLIQLRKEGSEEILKFEVSSDKIQVVEMIPGYTHNIVNLSETDELVTLMWCNEVFDSNHPDTYFDPV
;
A
#
# COMPACT_ATOMS: atom_id res chain seq x y z
N LEU A 1 4.71 6.30 18.68
CA LEU A 1 3.65 5.95 17.73
C LEU A 1 3.27 4.47 17.86
N LYS A 2 2.00 4.20 17.66
CA LYS A 2 1.52 2.82 17.69
C LYS A 2 1.92 2.09 16.42
N MET A 3 2.76 1.06 16.56
CA MET A 3 3.11 0.17 15.48
C MET A 3 2.15 -1.03 15.47
N ASN A 4 1.49 -1.28 14.34
CA ASN A 4 0.68 -2.47 14.15
C ASN A 4 1.58 -3.55 13.56
N VAL A 5 2.04 -4.47 14.40
CA VAL A 5 3.05 -5.49 14.05
C VAL A 5 2.39 -6.85 13.96
N ASP A 6 2.70 -7.59 12.89
CA ASP A 6 2.31 -8.99 12.73
C ASP A 6 3.43 -9.79 12.04
N ASP A 7 3.15 -11.02 11.63
CA ASP A 7 4.14 -11.89 10.99
C ASP A 7 4.57 -11.42 9.58
N ARG A 8 3.85 -10.48 8.98
CA ARG A 8 4.16 -9.92 7.66
C ARG A 8 5.07 -8.69 7.73
N GLY A 9 5.18 -8.03 8.89
CA GLY A 9 5.92 -6.80 9.08
C GLY A 9 5.17 -5.84 9.98
N SER A 10 5.12 -4.56 9.59
CA SER A 10 4.43 -3.55 10.39
C SER A 10 3.76 -2.48 9.52
N PHE A 11 2.77 -1.82 10.12
CA PHE A 11 2.10 -0.66 9.55
C PHE A 11 1.90 0.38 10.66
N THR A 12 2.37 1.60 10.42
CA THR A 12 2.34 2.67 11.42
C THR A 12 1.84 3.96 10.79
N GLU A 13 0.74 4.50 11.32
CA GLU A 13 0.30 5.84 10.97
C GLU A 13 1.27 6.85 11.59
N ILE A 14 1.85 7.73 10.76
CA ILE A 14 2.81 8.73 11.25
C ILE A 14 2.24 10.14 11.27
N ILE A 15 1.33 10.47 10.36
CA ILE A 15 0.67 11.77 10.31
C ILE A 15 -0.80 11.57 9.98
N ARG A 16 -1.65 12.21 10.78
CA ARG A 16 -3.10 12.23 10.59
C ARG A 16 -3.55 13.68 10.56
N THR A 17 -4.19 14.11 9.47
CA THR A 17 -4.62 15.50 9.30
C THR A 17 -6.15 15.59 9.28
N GLY A 18 -6.69 16.79 9.48
CA GLY A 18 -8.12 17.02 9.41
C GLY A 18 -8.68 17.10 7.99
N SER A 19 -7.86 17.48 7.00
CA SER A 19 -8.32 17.76 5.64
C SER A 19 -7.40 17.27 4.52
N ALA A 20 -6.20 16.81 4.84
CA ALA A 20 -5.20 16.40 3.85
C ALA A 20 -4.84 14.91 3.94
N GLY A 21 -5.69 14.11 4.58
CA GLY A 21 -5.50 12.68 4.65
C GLY A 21 -4.53 12.23 5.73
N GLN A 22 -3.89 11.09 5.47
CA GLN A 22 -3.06 10.40 6.44
C GLN A 22 -1.80 9.88 5.74
N MET A 23 -0.67 9.90 6.44
CA MET A 23 0.60 9.30 6.01
C MET A 23 0.95 8.15 6.94
N SER A 24 1.37 7.03 6.35
CA SER A 24 1.74 5.82 7.09
C SER A 24 3.04 5.24 6.56
N VAL A 25 3.73 4.47 7.41
CA VAL A 25 4.90 3.68 7.02
C VAL A 25 4.52 2.21 7.07
N ASN A 26 4.74 1.52 5.95
CA ASN A 26 4.56 0.09 5.85
C ASN A 26 5.91 -0.59 5.71
N ILE A 27 6.16 -1.59 6.55
CA ILE A 27 7.34 -2.44 6.47
C ILE A 27 6.87 -3.86 6.17
N SER A 28 7.30 -4.40 5.04
CA SER A 28 6.99 -5.77 4.63
C SER A 28 8.23 -6.64 4.75
N LYS A 29 8.08 -7.78 5.41
CA LYS A 29 9.14 -8.80 5.49
C LYS A 29 9.42 -9.39 4.11
N PRO A 30 10.59 -10.06 3.93
CA PRO A 30 10.93 -10.68 2.66
C PRO A 30 9.83 -11.60 2.12
N GLY A 31 9.52 -11.48 0.83
CA GLY A 31 8.57 -12.32 0.13
C GLY A 31 7.09 -12.05 0.44
N VAL A 32 6.78 -11.11 1.32
CA VAL A 32 5.41 -10.84 1.76
C VAL A 32 4.65 -10.02 0.74
N THR A 33 3.37 -10.35 0.57
CA THR A 33 2.40 -9.56 -0.19
C THR A 33 1.37 -8.98 0.77
N LYS A 34 1.13 -7.67 0.65
CA LYS A 34 0.12 -6.95 1.42
C LYS A 34 -0.86 -6.26 0.49
N GLY A 35 -2.03 -5.90 1.03
CA GLY A 35 -3.09 -5.24 0.28
C GLY A 35 -4.16 -6.24 -0.13
N GLN A 36 -4.30 -6.52 -1.43
CA GLN A 36 -5.32 -7.40 -1.99
C GLN A 36 -6.73 -6.84 -1.75
N HIS A 37 -6.87 -5.52 -1.90
CA HIS A 37 -8.14 -4.85 -1.64
C HIS A 37 -8.32 -3.61 -2.52
N TRP A 38 -9.56 -3.11 -2.56
CA TRP A 38 -9.92 -1.88 -3.25
C TRP A 38 -10.81 -1.00 -2.38
N HIS A 39 -11.00 0.25 -2.81
CA HIS A 39 -11.77 1.27 -2.09
C HIS A 39 -12.71 2.00 -3.04
N HIS A 40 -13.82 2.54 -2.51
CA HIS A 40 -14.76 3.37 -3.28
C HIS A 40 -14.26 4.81 -3.46
N THR A 41 -13.75 5.42 -2.39
CA THR A 41 -13.43 6.86 -2.37
C THR A 41 -11.98 7.17 -2.05
N LYS A 42 -11.23 6.20 -1.53
CA LYS A 42 -9.84 6.43 -1.14
C LYS A 42 -8.92 6.42 -2.35
N ASN A 43 -8.11 7.47 -2.43
CA ASN A 43 -7.00 7.57 -3.36
C ASN A 43 -5.71 7.43 -2.54
N GLU A 44 -4.85 6.54 -2.94
CA GLU A 44 -3.61 6.27 -2.22
C GLU A 44 -2.39 6.52 -3.12
N LYS A 45 -1.29 6.95 -2.50
CA LYS A 45 0.00 7.10 -3.16
C LYS A 45 1.05 6.35 -2.36
N PHE A 46 1.77 5.47 -3.03
CA PHE A 46 2.83 4.66 -2.42
C PHE A 46 4.18 5.08 -2.96
N VAL A 47 5.16 5.19 -2.06
CA VAL A 47 6.54 5.49 -2.41
C VAL A 47 7.44 4.50 -1.67
N VAL A 48 8.16 3.65 -2.41
CA VAL A 48 9.17 2.75 -1.83
C VAL A 48 10.43 3.54 -1.56
N VAL A 49 10.89 3.51 -0.32
CA VAL A 49 12.10 4.25 0.13
C VAL A 49 13.23 3.33 0.53
N LYS A 50 12.99 2.03 0.68
CA LYS A 50 14.01 1.01 0.92
C LYS A 50 13.55 -0.32 0.33
N GLY A 51 14.45 -0.99 -0.38
CA GLY A 51 14.21 -2.32 -0.94
C GLY A 51 13.65 -2.28 -2.35
N ARG A 52 13.12 -3.42 -2.79
CA ARG A 52 12.60 -3.63 -4.14
C ARG A 52 11.25 -4.34 -4.06
N GLY A 53 10.26 -3.78 -4.70
CA GLY A 53 8.90 -4.28 -4.67
C GLY A 53 8.21 -4.31 -6.02
N LEU A 54 7.03 -4.93 -6.04
CA LEU A 54 6.12 -4.94 -7.18
C LEU A 54 4.75 -4.48 -6.69
N ILE A 55 4.23 -3.42 -7.30
CA ILE A 55 2.86 -2.97 -7.06
C ILE A 55 2.01 -3.45 -8.22
N GLN A 56 0.93 -4.14 -7.93
CA GLN A 56 -0.01 -4.65 -8.92
C GLN A 56 -1.37 -3.98 -8.73
N LEU A 57 -1.97 -3.60 -9.85
CA LEU A 57 -3.28 -2.95 -9.90
C LEU A 57 -4.17 -3.67 -10.90
N ARG A 58 -5.42 -3.88 -10.53
CA ARG A 58 -6.44 -4.42 -11.45
C ARG A 58 -7.74 -3.68 -11.21
N LYS A 59 -8.34 -3.16 -12.28
CA LYS A 59 -9.67 -2.56 -12.16
C LYS A 59 -10.67 -3.61 -11.70
N GLU A 60 -11.50 -3.28 -10.74
CA GLU A 60 -12.54 -4.16 -10.23
C GLU A 60 -13.43 -4.63 -11.39
N GLY A 61 -13.63 -5.95 -11.50
CA GLY A 61 -14.36 -6.55 -12.61
C GLY A 61 -13.56 -6.79 -13.89
N SER A 62 -12.30 -6.36 -13.97
CA SER A 62 -11.41 -6.59 -15.11
C SER A 62 -10.40 -7.71 -14.81
N GLU A 63 -9.87 -8.32 -15.86
CA GLU A 63 -8.81 -9.33 -15.75
C GLU A 63 -7.40 -8.76 -16.04
N GLU A 64 -7.32 -7.51 -16.53
CA GLU A 64 -6.05 -6.89 -16.86
C GLU A 64 -5.30 -6.45 -15.60
N ILE A 65 -4.05 -6.89 -15.44
CA ILE A 65 -3.20 -6.53 -14.32
C ILE A 65 -2.12 -5.57 -14.80
N LEU A 66 -2.06 -4.38 -14.14
CA LEU A 66 -0.99 -3.42 -14.32
C LEU A 66 0.08 -3.70 -13.27
N LYS A 67 1.35 -3.73 -13.69
CA LYS A 67 2.49 -4.06 -12.83
C LYS A 67 3.51 -2.94 -12.85
N PHE A 68 3.95 -2.53 -11.66
CA PHE A 68 4.97 -1.49 -11.49
C PHE A 68 6.07 -2.02 -10.57
N GLU A 69 7.26 -2.22 -11.13
CA GLU A 69 8.44 -2.48 -10.29
C GLU A 69 8.90 -1.18 -9.68
N VAL A 70 9.15 -1.20 -8.36
CA VAL A 70 9.53 -0.04 -7.57
C VAL A 70 10.72 -0.37 -6.69
N SER A 71 11.60 0.60 -6.46
CA SER A 71 12.76 0.40 -5.61
C SER A 71 13.26 1.74 -5.04
N SER A 72 14.13 1.63 -4.04
CA SER A 72 14.83 2.80 -3.49
C SER A 72 15.89 3.38 -4.44
N ASP A 73 16.26 2.66 -5.49
CA ASP A 73 17.21 3.15 -6.49
C ASP A 73 16.62 4.27 -7.34
N LYS A 74 15.31 4.26 -7.51
CA LYS A 74 14.58 5.30 -8.21
C LYS A 74 13.28 5.57 -7.47
N ILE A 75 13.21 6.71 -6.79
CA ILE A 75 12.03 7.08 -6.01
C ILE A 75 10.90 7.46 -6.97
N GLN A 76 9.81 6.72 -6.90
CA GLN A 76 8.63 6.92 -7.76
C GLN A 76 7.36 6.85 -6.93
N VAL A 77 6.38 7.68 -7.29
CA VAL A 77 5.03 7.61 -6.72
C VAL A 77 4.19 6.69 -7.59
N VAL A 78 3.56 5.70 -6.99
CA VAL A 78 2.52 4.90 -7.65
C VAL A 78 1.19 5.25 -7.02
N GLU A 79 0.23 5.64 -7.84
CA GLU A 79 -1.09 6.04 -7.39
C GLU A 79 -2.09 4.90 -7.55
N MET A 80 -2.81 4.59 -6.47
CA MET A 80 -3.92 3.64 -6.47
C MET A 80 -5.21 4.44 -6.43
N ILE A 81 -5.95 4.45 -7.53
CA ILE A 81 -7.23 5.17 -7.63
C ILE A 81 -8.38 4.29 -7.14
N PRO A 82 -9.52 4.90 -6.73
CA PRO A 82 -10.72 4.15 -6.36
C PRO A 82 -11.15 3.16 -7.45
N GLY A 83 -11.68 2.02 -7.03
CA GLY A 83 -12.17 0.99 -7.94
C GLY A 83 -11.10 0.06 -8.50
N TYR A 84 -9.83 0.24 -8.10
CA TYR A 84 -8.74 -0.68 -8.46
C TYR A 84 -8.32 -1.48 -7.23
N THR A 85 -8.37 -2.80 -7.34
CA THR A 85 -7.73 -3.65 -6.34
C THR A 85 -6.23 -3.58 -6.52
N HIS A 86 -5.50 -3.57 -5.41
CA HIS A 86 -4.05 -3.41 -5.42
C HIS A 86 -3.37 -4.28 -4.38
N ASN A 87 -2.12 -4.55 -4.64
CA ASN A 87 -1.22 -5.17 -3.67
C ASN A 87 0.18 -4.59 -3.80
N ILE A 88 1.01 -4.88 -2.81
CA ILE A 88 2.44 -4.62 -2.88
C ILE A 88 3.19 -5.87 -2.43
N VAL A 89 4.12 -6.30 -3.25
CA VAL A 89 4.92 -7.52 -3.06
C VAL A 89 6.36 -7.13 -2.76
N ASN A 90 6.92 -7.67 -1.69
CA ASN A 90 8.36 -7.57 -1.45
C ASN A 90 9.06 -8.63 -2.29
N LEU A 91 9.82 -8.19 -3.30
CA LEU A 91 10.52 -9.08 -4.23
C LEU A 91 11.82 -9.64 -3.67
N SER A 92 12.31 -9.09 -2.55
CA SER A 92 13.53 -9.60 -1.92
C SER A 92 13.24 -10.83 -1.07
N GLU A 93 14.19 -11.78 -1.07
CA GLU A 93 14.15 -12.95 -0.20
C GLU A 93 14.85 -12.70 1.14
N THR A 94 15.57 -11.58 1.26
CA THR A 94 16.42 -11.29 2.41
C THR A 94 16.15 -9.97 3.10
N ASP A 95 15.68 -8.96 2.36
CA ASP A 95 15.59 -7.60 2.85
C ASP A 95 14.16 -7.16 3.05
N GLU A 96 13.94 -6.28 4.03
CA GLU A 96 12.65 -5.62 4.23
C GLU A 96 12.36 -4.60 3.12
N LEU A 97 11.08 -4.42 2.84
CA LEU A 97 10.58 -3.37 1.95
C LEU A 97 9.93 -2.29 2.80
N VAL A 98 10.37 -1.05 2.65
CA VAL A 98 9.81 0.10 3.38
C VAL A 98 9.09 1.01 2.39
N THR A 99 7.80 1.23 2.64
CA THR A 99 6.93 2.02 1.78
C THR A 99 6.28 3.14 2.58
N LEU A 100 6.35 4.36 2.07
CA LEU A 100 5.53 5.46 2.55
C LEU A 100 4.20 5.40 1.82
N MET A 101 3.10 5.52 2.57
CA MET A 101 1.74 5.41 2.04
C MET A 101 0.95 6.64 2.46
N TRP A 102 0.46 7.38 1.47
CA TRP A 102 -0.46 8.48 1.70
C TRP A 102 -1.86 8.07 1.23
N CYS A 103 -2.86 8.46 2.01
CA CYS A 103 -4.26 8.30 1.66
C CYS A 103 -4.97 9.64 1.84
N ASN A 104 -5.86 10.01 0.91
CA ASN A 104 -6.60 11.27 0.97
C ASN A 104 -7.59 11.36 2.13
N GLU A 105 -7.95 10.22 2.71
CA GLU A 105 -8.87 10.11 3.85
C GLU A 105 -8.17 9.45 5.02
N VAL A 106 -8.49 9.88 6.25
CA VAL A 106 -8.04 9.17 7.44
C VAL A 106 -8.82 7.87 7.60
N PHE A 107 -8.16 6.84 8.14
CA PHE A 107 -8.82 5.57 8.41
C PHE A 107 -9.89 5.75 9.49
N ASP A 108 -11.09 5.27 9.20
CA ASP A 108 -12.22 5.23 10.13
C ASP A 108 -12.69 3.77 10.24
N SER A 109 -12.52 3.18 11.42
CA SER A 109 -12.89 1.78 11.66
C SER A 109 -14.41 1.52 11.55
N ASN A 110 -15.24 2.56 11.66
CA ASN A 110 -16.68 2.45 11.47
C ASN A 110 -17.09 2.49 9.99
N HIS A 111 -16.23 3.04 9.14
CA HIS A 111 -16.44 3.15 7.69
C HIS A 111 -15.12 2.86 6.97
N PRO A 112 -14.61 1.61 7.03
CA PRO A 112 -13.27 1.30 6.52
C PRO A 112 -13.13 1.44 5.01
N ASP A 113 -14.23 1.31 4.26
CA ASP A 113 -14.23 1.39 2.78
C ASP A 113 -13.09 0.55 2.17
N THR A 114 -12.94 -0.69 2.64
CA THR A 114 -11.89 -1.61 2.20
C THR A 114 -12.52 -2.95 1.89
N TYR A 115 -12.36 -3.41 0.65
CA TYR A 115 -12.98 -4.63 0.15
C TYR A 115 -11.91 -5.59 -0.36
N PHE A 116 -11.87 -6.78 0.20
CA PHE A 116 -10.91 -7.80 -0.19
C PHE A 116 -11.22 -8.33 -1.59
N ASP A 117 -10.22 -8.27 -2.46
CA ASP A 117 -10.29 -8.79 -3.82
C ASP A 117 -8.85 -8.99 -4.33
N PRO A 118 -8.32 -10.21 -4.30
CA PRO A 118 -6.95 -10.47 -4.74
C PRO A 118 -6.73 -10.03 -6.20
N VAL A 119 -5.57 -9.44 -6.41
CA VAL A 119 -5.17 -9.00 -7.76
C VAL A 119 -4.97 -10.18 -8.72
#